data_0984beeee88d1a11d8eaf97a460fa151
#
_entry.id   0984beeee88d1a11d8eaf97a460fa151
#
_cell.length_a   1.000
_cell.length_b   1.000
_cell.length_c   1.000
_cell.angle_alpha   90.00
_cell.angle_beta   90.00
_cell.angle_gamma   90.00
#
_symmetry.space_group_name_H-M   'P 1'
#
loop_
_entity.id
_entity.type
_entity.pdbx_description
1 polymer ?
#
loop_
_entity_poly.entity_id
_entity_poly.type
_entity_poly.pdbx_seq_one_letter_code
_entity_poly.pdbx_strand_id
1 'polypeptide(L)'
;MGFFKDYLIPFFAPEKDVVKATEKLSISDGSFWAVYSSMTTPFLVPFSLLLLGVNAPIGYITGIPVFLVPLAQFVSVKMTRRSDNLKDLTVLITFLDRLLWIPVVLLIFVPGYFDKLILILILLSLRTFFASASSTTWTLWVPTIIPEGSRNRYFAKRNFVMKIFSLIGYFIALLIFAGISDYTIAIATVFLTGVLIFSSISLMIMTRMPTFSLSIEDRTKGGKIRTEFKSFIFFIIVFYVGSSMVMPYFQLYMISSNFLNLSASVYTFIFILVSVSAIISQLYWGKFADKYGLRLTILLNLGIALLSTLLIIMSTNPLDILVPSILMGVTQSGLGLTLFNEMIGRSANTRIRSISFYNLFQSLASASGPILANLAFVYSSSDIRMIFIISFILVLVSFFYFVAEKTFTAHRDTESV
;
A
#
# COMPACT_ATOMS: atom_id res chain seq x y z
N MET A 1 -22.48 0.16 -20.01
CA MET A 1 -23.16 -1.15 -19.79
C MET A 1 -22.31 -2.35 -20.23
N GLY A 2 -21.52 -2.28 -21.31
CA GLY A 2 -20.61 -3.36 -21.73
C GLY A 2 -19.48 -3.66 -20.73
N PHE A 3 -18.92 -2.64 -20.07
CA PHE A 3 -17.81 -2.78 -19.10
C PHE A 3 -18.15 -3.68 -17.90
N PHE A 4 -19.34 -3.53 -17.31
CA PHE A 4 -19.81 -4.39 -16.21
C PHE A 4 -20.11 -5.82 -16.67
N LYS A 5 -20.65 -5.97 -17.87
CA LYS A 5 -21.03 -7.27 -18.44
C LYS A 5 -19.80 -8.14 -18.75
N ASP A 6 -18.72 -7.53 -19.23
CA ASP A 6 -17.48 -8.24 -19.59
C ASP A 6 -16.63 -8.66 -18.39
N TYR A 7 -16.87 -8.09 -17.19
CA TYR A 7 -16.05 -8.31 -15.98
C TYR A 7 -16.78 -9.03 -14.85
N LEU A 8 -18.10 -8.93 -14.74
CA LEU A 8 -18.88 -9.62 -13.71
C LEU A 8 -19.45 -10.98 -14.18
N ILE A 9 -19.59 -11.20 -15.50
CA ILE A 9 -20.17 -12.43 -16.06
C ILE A 9 -19.16 -13.59 -16.27
N PRO A 10 -17.82 -13.44 -16.23
CA PRO A 10 -16.88 -14.56 -16.37
C PRO A 10 -16.99 -15.63 -15.28
N PHE A 11 -17.80 -15.42 -14.24
CA PHE A 11 -18.05 -16.44 -13.22
C PHE A 11 -18.66 -17.74 -13.77
N PHE A 12 -19.28 -17.71 -14.95
CA PHE A 12 -20.14 -18.80 -15.43
C PHE A 12 -19.77 -19.41 -16.80
N ALA A 13 -18.83 -18.81 -17.53
CA ALA A 13 -18.41 -19.36 -18.83
C ALA A 13 -16.90 -19.70 -18.81
N PRO A 14 -16.52 -20.98 -19.02
CA PRO A 14 -15.11 -21.36 -19.13
C PRO A 14 -14.51 -20.72 -20.39
N GLU A 15 -13.54 -19.82 -20.21
CA GLU A 15 -12.74 -19.28 -21.30
C GLU A 15 -11.73 -20.35 -21.73
N LYS A 16 -11.70 -20.70 -23.01
CA LYS A 16 -10.78 -21.70 -23.56
C LYS A 16 -9.33 -21.19 -23.65
N ASP A 17 -9.14 -19.86 -23.70
CA ASP A 17 -7.83 -19.22 -23.75
C ASP A 17 -7.31 -18.98 -22.32
N VAL A 18 -6.24 -19.68 -21.94
CA VAL A 18 -5.63 -19.62 -20.61
C VAL A 18 -5.18 -18.19 -20.24
N VAL A 19 -4.68 -17.42 -21.20
CA VAL A 19 -4.24 -16.03 -20.96
C VAL A 19 -5.44 -15.14 -20.65
N LYS A 20 -6.48 -15.19 -21.46
CA LYS A 20 -7.70 -14.40 -21.25
C LYS A 20 -8.42 -14.81 -19.97
N ALA A 21 -8.47 -16.11 -19.66
CA ALA A 21 -9.03 -16.61 -18.42
C ALA A 21 -8.26 -16.05 -17.21
N THR A 22 -6.92 -16.08 -17.26
CA THR A 22 -6.06 -15.53 -16.21
C THR A 22 -6.25 -14.02 -16.05
N GLU A 23 -6.29 -13.25 -17.16
CA GLU A 23 -6.52 -11.81 -17.11
C GLU A 23 -7.87 -11.47 -16.43
N LYS A 24 -8.95 -12.12 -16.86
CA LYS A 24 -10.30 -11.90 -16.32
C LYS A 24 -10.38 -12.27 -14.84
N LEU A 25 -9.96 -13.49 -14.49
CA LEU A 25 -10.03 -13.97 -13.12
C LEU A 25 -9.15 -13.16 -12.18
N SER A 26 -7.96 -12.77 -12.61
CA SER A 26 -7.05 -11.94 -11.80
C SER A 26 -7.54 -10.50 -11.61
N ILE A 27 -8.22 -9.91 -12.62
CA ILE A 27 -8.86 -8.61 -12.44
C ILE A 27 -10.03 -8.74 -11.45
N SER A 28 -10.84 -9.79 -11.56
CA SER A 28 -11.96 -10.03 -10.65
C SER A 28 -11.48 -10.30 -9.21
N ASP A 29 -10.48 -11.17 -9.02
CA ASP A 29 -9.82 -11.38 -7.72
C ASP A 29 -9.33 -10.07 -7.13
N GLY A 30 -8.54 -9.31 -7.90
CA GLY A 30 -8.02 -8.02 -7.49
C GLY A 30 -9.11 -7.01 -7.11
N SER A 31 -10.27 -7.04 -7.79
CA SER A 31 -11.41 -6.17 -7.50
C SER A 31 -11.99 -6.46 -6.12
N PHE A 32 -12.27 -7.72 -5.80
CA PHE A 32 -12.78 -8.10 -4.48
C PHE A 32 -11.73 -7.94 -3.38
N TRP A 33 -10.44 -8.19 -3.68
CA TRP A 33 -9.35 -7.86 -2.79
C TRP A 33 -9.29 -6.36 -2.47
N ALA A 34 -9.54 -5.50 -3.45
CA ALA A 34 -9.52 -4.06 -3.26
C ALA A 34 -10.66 -3.57 -2.36
N VAL A 35 -11.86 -4.15 -2.49
CA VAL A 35 -12.97 -3.90 -1.55
C VAL A 35 -12.58 -4.32 -0.12
N TYR A 36 -12.10 -5.55 0.04
CA TYR A 36 -11.64 -6.06 1.34
C TYR A 36 -10.56 -5.16 1.95
N SER A 37 -9.55 -4.79 1.17
CA SER A 37 -8.42 -3.98 1.63
C SER A 37 -8.85 -2.57 2.07
N SER A 38 -9.79 -1.94 1.35
CA SER A 38 -10.32 -0.63 1.71
C SER A 38 -11.26 -0.65 2.93
N MET A 39 -11.82 -1.80 3.26
CA MET A 39 -12.63 -2.01 4.47
C MET A 39 -11.80 -2.42 5.70
N THR A 40 -10.52 -2.72 5.56
CA THR A 40 -9.69 -3.20 6.67
C THR A 40 -8.51 -2.28 6.96
N THR A 41 -7.62 -2.07 6.01
CA THR A 41 -6.35 -1.38 6.23
C THR A 41 -6.49 0.06 6.77
N PRO A 42 -7.37 0.92 6.25
CA PRO A 42 -7.53 2.29 6.74
C PRO A 42 -8.14 2.38 8.14
N PHE A 43 -8.87 1.34 8.55
CA PHE A 43 -9.54 1.31 9.85
C PHE A 43 -8.70 0.66 10.96
N LEU A 44 -7.44 0.29 10.68
CA LEU A 44 -6.55 -0.32 11.65
C LEU A 44 -6.21 0.64 12.82
N VAL A 45 -5.92 1.91 12.53
CA VAL A 45 -5.64 2.92 13.58
C VAL A 45 -6.89 3.18 14.40
N PRO A 46 -8.07 3.49 13.82
CA PRO A 46 -9.33 3.57 14.57
C PRO A 46 -9.62 2.35 15.43
N PHE A 47 -9.40 1.15 14.91
CA PHE A 47 -9.58 -0.09 15.66
C PHE A 47 -8.59 -0.22 16.82
N SER A 48 -7.33 0.16 16.61
CA SER A 48 -6.32 0.15 17.66
C SER A 48 -6.64 1.13 18.79
N LEU A 49 -7.21 2.30 18.47
CA LEU A 49 -7.70 3.26 19.47
C LEU A 49 -8.91 2.72 20.25
N LEU A 50 -9.81 2.00 19.60
CA LEU A 50 -10.91 1.31 20.28
C LEU A 50 -10.41 0.27 21.29
N LEU A 51 -9.37 -0.50 20.92
CA LEU A 51 -8.83 -1.57 21.76
C LEU A 51 -8.00 -1.06 22.94
N LEU A 52 -7.18 -0.03 22.72
CA LEU A 52 -6.10 0.41 23.62
C LEU A 52 -6.29 1.83 24.14
N GLY A 53 -7.31 2.54 23.68
CA GLY A 53 -7.58 3.92 24.05
C GLY A 53 -6.65 4.93 23.36
N VAL A 54 -6.74 6.18 23.79
CA VAL A 54 -6.03 7.33 23.17
C VAL A 54 -4.51 7.26 23.29
N ASN A 55 -3.99 6.46 24.23
CA ASN A 55 -2.54 6.25 24.44
C ASN A 55 -2.01 5.04 23.65
N ALA A 56 -2.78 4.49 22.70
CA ALA A 56 -2.32 3.39 21.86
C ALA A 56 -1.01 3.72 21.15
N PRO A 57 0.00 2.84 21.18
CA PRO A 57 1.29 3.10 20.54
C PRO A 57 1.19 2.83 19.03
N ILE A 58 0.47 3.71 18.32
CA ILE A 58 0.11 3.56 16.90
C ILE A 58 1.33 3.33 16.01
N GLY A 59 2.44 4.02 16.29
CA GLY A 59 3.66 3.84 15.51
C GLY A 59 4.26 2.44 15.64
N TYR A 60 4.17 1.80 16.81
CA TYR A 60 4.63 0.41 16.98
C TYR A 60 3.67 -0.56 16.30
N ILE A 61 2.35 -0.35 16.44
CA ILE A 61 1.31 -1.21 15.82
C ILE A 61 1.41 -1.19 14.30
N THR A 62 1.72 -0.04 13.71
CA THR A 62 1.83 0.10 12.26
C THR A 62 3.24 -0.16 11.71
N GLY A 63 4.29 0.10 12.48
CA GLY A 63 5.68 -0.01 12.04
C GLY A 63 6.29 -1.40 12.24
N ILE A 64 6.15 -2.00 13.44
CA ILE A 64 6.79 -3.29 13.77
C ILE A 64 6.42 -4.40 12.77
N PRO A 65 5.14 -4.59 12.38
CA PRO A 65 4.79 -5.61 11.41
C PRO A 65 5.51 -5.48 10.06
N VAL A 66 5.80 -4.25 9.63
CA VAL A 66 6.40 -3.97 8.32
C VAL A 66 7.87 -4.42 8.24
N PHE A 67 8.57 -4.56 9.38
CA PHE A 67 9.92 -5.16 9.39
C PHE A 67 9.95 -6.62 8.93
N LEU A 68 8.83 -7.33 9.01
CA LEU A 68 8.74 -8.71 8.53
C LEU A 68 8.57 -8.81 7.00
N VAL A 69 8.29 -7.71 6.31
CA VAL A 69 8.09 -7.71 4.84
C VAL A 69 9.30 -8.27 4.09
N PRO A 70 10.55 -7.81 4.30
CA PRO A 70 11.72 -8.37 3.61
C PRO A 70 11.95 -9.86 3.93
N LEU A 71 11.73 -10.25 5.18
CA LEU A 71 11.85 -11.66 5.59
C LEU A 71 10.82 -12.53 4.87
N ALA A 72 9.57 -12.08 4.82
CA ALA A 72 8.49 -12.77 4.13
C ALA A 72 8.78 -12.93 2.63
N GLN A 73 9.30 -11.89 1.98
CA GLN A 73 9.71 -11.93 0.57
C GLN A 73 10.82 -12.95 0.34
N PHE A 74 11.85 -12.96 1.20
CA PHE A 74 12.95 -13.91 1.11
C PHE A 74 12.47 -15.35 1.29
N VAL A 75 11.67 -15.61 2.31
CA VAL A 75 11.13 -16.93 2.62
C VAL A 75 10.22 -17.41 1.50
N SER A 76 9.34 -16.56 0.98
CA SER A 76 8.40 -16.93 -0.09
C SER A 76 9.12 -17.28 -1.40
N VAL A 77 10.16 -16.55 -1.79
CA VAL A 77 11.00 -16.91 -2.96
C VAL A 77 11.64 -18.29 -2.76
N LYS A 78 12.11 -18.63 -1.55
CA LYS A 78 12.65 -19.96 -1.25
C LYS A 78 11.58 -21.04 -1.28
N MET A 79 10.37 -20.72 -0.82
CA MET A 79 9.22 -21.65 -0.88
C MET A 79 8.78 -21.91 -2.33
N THR A 80 8.73 -20.88 -3.18
CA THR A 80 8.35 -21.03 -4.60
C THR A 80 9.30 -21.91 -5.38
N ARG A 81 10.60 -21.89 -5.05
CA ARG A 81 11.60 -22.81 -5.68
C ARG A 81 11.41 -24.28 -5.32
N ARG A 82 10.69 -24.57 -4.23
CA ARG A 82 10.43 -25.94 -3.72
C ARG A 82 9.01 -26.41 -3.99
N SER A 83 8.17 -25.55 -4.52
CA SER A 83 6.75 -25.85 -4.77
C SER A 83 6.53 -26.25 -6.21
N ASP A 84 5.91 -27.39 -6.43
CA ASP A 84 5.50 -27.85 -7.75
C ASP A 84 4.29 -27.07 -8.28
N ASN A 85 3.52 -26.42 -7.40
CA ASN A 85 2.32 -25.68 -7.75
C ASN A 85 2.26 -24.31 -7.05
N LEU A 86 2.65 -23.26 -7.80
CA LEU A 86 2.65 -21.88 -7.28
C LEU A 86 1.25 -21.37 -6.93
N LYS A 87 0.21 -21.83 -7.62
CA LYS A 87 -1.16 -21.44 -7.34
C LYS A 87 -1.58 -21.90 -5.94
N ASP A 88 -1.43 -23.19 -5.65
CA ASP A 88 -1.89 -23.75 -4.37
C ASP A 88 -1.09 -23.16 -3.21
N LEU A 89 0.22 -22.94 -3.39
CA LEU A 89 1.05 -22.23 -2.42
C LEU A 89 0.53 -20.81 -2.18
N THR A 90 0.25 -20.06 -3.25
CA THR A 90 -0.24 -18.67 -3.14
C THR A 90 -1.60 -18.62 -2.47
N VAL A 91 -2.52 -19.52 -2.85
CA VAL A 91 -3.86 -19.62 -2.25
C VAL A 91 -3.77 -19.92 -0.76
N LEU A 92 -2.93 -20.89 -0.35
CA LEU A 92 -2.73 -21.25 1.06
C LEU A 92 -2.19 -20.07 1.88
N ILE A 93 -1.14 -19.40 1.39
CA ILE A 93 -0.54 -18.26 2.08
C ILE A 93 -1.56 -17.11 2.18
N THR A 94 -2.31 -16.86 1.12
CA THR A 94 -3.36 -15.83 1.11
C THR A 94 -4.49 -16.17 2.09
N PHE A 95 -4.88 -17.42 2.18
CA PHE A 95 -5.88 -17.88 3.16
C PHE A 95 -5.40 -17.61 4.59
N LEU A 96 -4.14 -17.91 4.92
CA LEU A 96 -3.56 -17.66 6.24
C LEU A 96 -3.53 -16.15 6.58
N ASP A 97 -3.16 -15.27 5.62
CA ASP A 97 -3.24 -13.82 5.82
C ASP A 97 -4.66 -13.38 6.21
N ARG A 98 -5.64 -13.85 5.48
CA ARG A 98 -7.04 -13.43 5.67
C ARG A 98 -7.66 -14.00 6.94
N LEU A 99 -7.33 -15.25 7.27
CA LEU A 99 -7.78 -15.91 8.48
C LEU A 99 -7.35 -15.14 9.75
N LEU A 100 -6.16 -14.54 9.75
CA LEU A 100 -5.62 -13.80 10.89
C LEU A 100 -6.42 -12.51 11.24
N TRP A 101 -7.25 -12.00 10.35
CA TRP A 101 -8.15 -10.90 10.69
C TRP A 101 -9.24 -11.29 11.69
N ILE A 102 -9.69 -12.55 11.69
CA ILE A 102 -10.72 -13.02 12.63
C ILE A 102 -10.23 -12.85 14.08
N PRO A 103 -9.09 -13.42 14.51
CA PRO A 103 -8.59 -13.19 15.87
C PRO A 103 -8.23 -11.73 16.14
N VAL A 104 -7.84 -10.93 15.14
CA VAL A 104 -7.66 -9.48 15.33
C VAL A 104 -8.97 -8.82 15.76
N VAL A 105 -10.10 -9.10 15.09
CA VAL A 105 -11.40 -8.53 15.48
C VAL A 105 -11.84 -9.04 16.85
N LEU A 106 -11.56 -10.32 17.18
CA LEU A 106 -11.91 -10.90 18.47
C LEU A 106 -11.14 -10.30 19.66
N LEU A 107 -10.08 -9.52 19.42
CA LEU A 107 -9.40 -8.76 20.48
C LEU A 107 -10.30 -7.78 21.23
N ILE A 108 -11.45 -7.41 20.67
CA ILE A 108 -12.47 -6.61 21.36
C ILE A 108 -12.88 -7.28 22.68
N PHE A 109 -12.94 -8.62 22.72
CA PHE A 109 -13.37 -9.41 23.88
C PHE A 109 -12.24 -9.77 24.85
N VAL A 110 -10.98 -9.52 24.50
CA VAL A 110 -9.83 -9.82 25.38
C VAL A 110 -9.76 -8.76 26.47
N PRO A 111 -9.67 -9.12 27.76
CA PRO A 111 -9.44 -8.17 28.83
C PRO A 111 -7.96 -7.74 28.89
N GLY A 112 -7.71 -6.57 29.49
CA GLY A 112 -6.35 -6.11 29.75
C GLY A 112 -5.69 -5.37 28.58
N TYR A 113 -4.98 -4.28 28.91
CA TYR A 113 -4.29 -3.45 27.93
C TYR A 113 -3.07 -4.14 27.32
N PHE A 114 -2.22 -4.71 28.18
CA PHE A 114 -0.96 -5.34 27.74
C PHE A 114 -1.20 -6.61 26.91
N ASP A 115 -2.21 -7.40 27.27
CA ASP A 115 -2.57 -8.60 26.51
C ASP A 115 -3.06 -8.23 25.11
N LYS A 116 -3.94 -7.22 25.01
CA LYS A 116 -4.38 -6.68 23.71
C LYS A 116 -3.21 -6.15 22.89
N LEU A 117 -2.29 -5.39 23.51
CA LEU A 117 -1.13 -4.81 22.82
C LEU A 117 -0.20 -5.89 22.28
N ILE A 118 0.13 -6.89 23.07
CA ILE A 118 1.00 -7.98 22.64
C ILE A 118 0.33 -8.79 21.54
N LEU A 119 -0.93 -9.16 21.74
CA LEU A 119 -1.67 -9.96 20.77
C LEU A 119 -1.86 -9.24 19.43
N ILE A 120 -2.22 -7.94 19.44
CA ILE A 120 -2.37 -7.18 18.17
C ILE A 120 -1.04 -7.08 17.43
N LEU A 121 0.09 -6.86 18.13
CA LEU A 121 1.42 -6.82 17.52
C LEU A 121 1.79 -8.16 16.89
N ILE A 122 1.55 -9.27 17.58
CA ILE A 122 1.83 -10.62 17.06
C ILE A 122 0.95 -10.93 15.85
N LEU A 123 -0.36 -10.73 15.97
CA LEU A 123 -1.32 -11.04 14.91
C LEU A 123 -1.09 -10.20 13.66
N LEU A 124 -0.84 -8.89 13.80
CA LEU A 124 -0.54 -8.02 12.67
C LEU A 124 0.83 -8.33 12.05
N SER A 125 1.81 -8.74 12.85
CA SER A 125 3.12 -9.17 12.37
C SER A 125 3.02 -10.45 11.52
N LEU A 126 2.31 -11.46 12.02
CA LEU A 126 2.03 -12.69 11.27
C LEU A 126 1.22 -12.40 10.00
N ARG A 127 0.18 -11.57 10.12
CA ARG A 127 -0.63 -11.16 8.98
C ARG A 127 0.21 -10.46 7.92
N THR A 128 1.05 -9.49 8.31
CA THR A 128 1.92 -8.75 7.38
C THR A 128 2.93 -9.67 6.71
N PHE A 129 3.46 -10.64 7.45
CA PHE A 129 4.32 -11.69 6.89
C PHE A 129 3.59 -12.47 5.79
N PHE A 130 2.40 -13.02 6.07
CA PHE A 130 1.65 -13.80 5.09
C PHE A 130 1.14 -12.93 3.93
N ALA A 131 0.70 -11.70 4.17
CA ALA A 131 0.30 -10.76 3.12
C ALA A 131 1.45 -10.47 2.14
N SER A 132 2.65 -10.20 2.66
CA SER A 132 3.84 -9.95 1.84
C SER A 132 4.29 -11.20 1.09
N ALA A 133 4.26 -12.37 1.74
CA ALA A 133 4.55 -13.65 1.10
C ALA A 133 3.55 -13.95 -0.03
N SER A 134 2.24 -13.75 0.20
CA SER A 134 1.19 -13.90 -0.81
C SER A 134 1.41 -12.97 -2.01
N SER A 135 1.70 -11.71 -1.76
CA SER A 135 2.00 -10.74 -2.83
C SER A 135 3.21 -11.17 -3.67
N THR A 136 4.25 -11.69 -3.03
CA THR A 136 5.47 -12.17 -3.71
C THR A 136 5.17 -13.41 -4.56
N THR A 137 4.49 -14.41 -4.01
CA THR A 137 4.16 -15.63 -4.76
C THR A 137 3.19 -15.36 -5.89
N TRP A 138 2.22 -14.46 -5.70
CA TRP A 138 1.30 -14.00 -6.73
C TRP A 138 2.05 -13.32 -7.90
N THR A 139 3.00 -12.45 -7.57
CA THR A 139 3.83 -11.73 -8.56
C THR A 139 4.74 -12.67 -9.36
N LEU A 140 5.14 -13.78 -8.78
CA LEU A 140 5.91 -14.81 -9.47
C LEU A 140 5.02 -15.73 -10.31
N TRP A 141 3.76 -15.89 -9.97
CA TRP A 141 2.82 -16.78 -10.67
C TRP A 141 2.06 -16.08 -11.80
N VAL A 142 1.22 -15.08 -11.50
CA VAL A 142 0.25 -14.55 -12.48
C VAL A 142 0.91 -13.81 -13.66
N PRO A 143 1.93 -12.95 -13.45
CA PRO A 143 2.56 -12.23 -14.56
C PRO A 143 3.30 -13.11 -15.57
N THR A 144 3.65 -14.34 -15.17
CA THR A 144 4.36 -15.27 -16.08
C THR A 144 3.43 -15.90 -17.09
N ILE A 145 2.11 -15.96 -16.81
CA ILE A 145 1.09 -16.45 -17.75
C ILE A 145 0.78 -15.36 -18.79
N ILE A 146 0.95 -14.09 -18.43
CA ILE A 146 0.60 -12.96 -19.31
C ILE A 146 1.78 -12.65 -20.26
N PRO A 147 1.56 -12.62 -21.59
CA PRO A 147 2.60 -12.30 -22.58
C PRO A 147 3.25 -10.93 -22.30
N GLU A 148 4.57 -10.83 -22.51
CA GLU A 148 5.33 -9.60 -22.22
C GLU A 148 4.78 -8.36 -22.93
N GLY A 149 4.38 -8.49 -24.20
CA GLY A 149 3.84 -7.38 -25.00
C GLY A 149 2.48 -6.84 -24.50
N SER A 150 1.69 -7.63 -23.75
CA SER A 150 0.39 -7.22 -23.20
C SER A 150 0.42 -6.93 -21.70
N ARG A 151 1.51 -7.26 -21.01
CA ARG A 151 1.64 -7.22 -19.54
C ARG A 151 1.40 -5.81 -18.97
N ASN A 152 1.98 -4.79 -19.55
CA ASN A 152 1.80 -3.40 -19.10
C ASN A 152 0.33 -2.95 -19.22
N ARG A 153 -0.31 -3.27 -20.35
CA ARG A 153 -1.73 -2.95 -20.57
C ARG A 153 -2.64 -3.68 -19.58
N TYR A 154 -2.36 -4.95 -19.33
CA TYR A 154 -3.06 -5.75 -18.33
C TYR A 154 -2.95 -5.15 -16.94
N PHE A 155 -1.74 -4.83 -16.44
CA PHE A 155 -1.55 -4.24 -15.12
C PHE A 155 -2.20 -2.86 -14.98
N ALA A 156 -2.11 -2.02 -16.02
CA ALA A 156 -2.77 -0.71 -16.01
C ALA A 156 -4.29 -0.88 -15.85
N LYS A 157 -4.90 -1.79 -16.61
CA LYS A 157 -6.33 -2.09 -16.54
C LYS A 157 -6.72 -2.67 -15.17
N ARG A 158 -5.97 -3.66 -14.68
CA ARG A 158 -6.20 -4.28 -13.38
C ARG A 158 -6.15 -3.24 -12.25
N ASN A 159 -5.11 -2.44 -12.21
CA ASN A 159 -4.94 -1.42 -11.17
C ASN A 159 -6.04 -0.34 -11.22
N PHE A 160 -6.48 0.06 -12.40
CA PHE A 160 -7.58 1.01 -12.56
C PHE A 160 -8.91 0.44 -12.02
N VAL A 161 -9.24 -0.81 -12.38
CA VAL A 161 -10.44 -1.48 -11.88
C VAL A 161 -10.38 -1.65 -10.37
N MET A 162 -9.26 -2.09 -9.82
CA MET A 162 -9.07 -2.23 -8.37
C MET A 162 -9.29 -0.91 -7.62
N LYS A 163 -8.84 0.22 -8.14
CA LYS A 163 -9.10 1.53 -7.52
C LYS A 163 -10.58 1.89 -7.48
N ILE A 164 -11.33 1.59 -8.55
CA ILE A 164 -12.79 1.78 -8.55
C ILE A 164 -13.45 0.90 -7.48
N PHE A 165 -13.03 -0.37 -7.38
CA PHE A 165 -13.57 -1.28 -6.37
C PHE A 165 -13.18 -0.90 -4.94
N SER A 166 -12.01 -0.27 -4.73
CA SER A 166 -11.67 0.33 -3.43
C SER A 166 -12.66 1.43 -3.01
N LEU A 167 -13.13 2.25 -3.95
CA LEU A 167 -14.18 3.25 -3.66
C LEU A 167 -15.49 2.59 -3.22
N ILE A 168 -15.86 1.46 -3.85
CA ILE A 168 -17.04 0.68 -3.43
C ILE A 168 -16.89 0.22 -1.98
N GLY A 169 -15.69 -0.29 -1.60
CA GLY A 169 -15.44 -0.72 -0.23
C GLY A 169 -15.51 0.42 0.79
N TYR A 170 -14.95 1.59 0.48
CA TYR A 170 -15.12 2.78 1.33
C TYR A 170 -16.59 3.21 1.42
N PHE A 171 -17.34 3.14 0.33
CA PHE A 171 -18.76 3.49 0.36
C PHE A 171 -19.59 2.52 1.20
N ILE A 172 -19.31 1.22 1.12
CA ILE A 172 -19.93 0.21 2.00
C ILE A 172 -19.58 0.49 3.46
N ALA A 173 -18.31 0.78 3.79
CA ALA A 173 -17.90 1.14 5.14
C ALA A 173 -18.62 2.40 5.63
N LEU A 174 -18.76 3.44 4.78
CA LEU A 174 -19.50 4.65 5.09
C LEU A 174 -20.97 4.35 5.45
N LEU A 175 -21.64 3.50 4.67
CA LEU A 175 -23.03 3.10 4.94
C LEU A 175 -23.15 2.33 6.25
N ILE A 176 -22.20 1.45 6.58
CA ILE A 176 -22.19 0.71 7.86
C ILE A 176 -22.04 1.69 9.02
N PHE A 177 -21.09 2.64 8.96
CA PHE A 177 -20.91 3.66 10.02
C PHE A 177 -22.08 4.64 10.12
N ALA A 178 -22.80 4.91 9.05
CA ALA A 178 -24.00 5.74 9.08
C ALA A 178 -25.23 4.99 9.63
N GLY A 179 -25.30 3.67 9.45
CA GLY A 179 -26.46 2.85 9.85
C GLY A 179 -26.35 2.24 11.25
N ILE A 180 -25.14 2.08 11.80
CA ILE A 180 -24.91 1.47 13.11
C ILE A 180 -24.37 2.51 14.08
N SER A 181 -25.13 2.84 15.11
CA SER A 181 -24.79 3.88 16.09
C SER A 181 -23.69 3.45 17.07
N ASP A 182 -23.63 2.16 17.44
CA ASP A 182 -22.55 1.62 18.28
C ASP A 182 -21.25 1.50 17.46
N TYR A 183 -20.25 2.28 17.85
CA TYR A 183 -18.99 2.34 17.13
C TYR A 183 -18.23 1.01 17.13
N THR A 184 -18.29 0.25 18.22
CA THR A 184 -17.62 -1.05 18.36
C THR A 184 -18.24 -2.08 17.41
N ILE A 185 -19.56 -2.11 17.36
CA ILE A 185 -20.29 -2.99 16.44
C ILE A 185 -20.06 -2.55 14.99
N ALA A 186 -20.10 -1.25 14.71
CA ALA A 186 -19.89 -0.73 13.36
C ALA A 186 -18.50 -1.10 12.80
N ILE A 187 -17.44 -0.84 13.56
CA ILE A 187 -16.07 -1.13 13.11
C ILE A 187 -15.84 -2.64 12.97
N ALA A 188 -16.33 -3.46 13.90
CA ALA A 188 -16.27 -4.92 13.78
C ALA A 188 -17.03 -5.42 12.54
N THR A 189 -18.20 -4.84 12.25
CA THR A 189 -19.00 -5.17 11.05
C THR A 189 -18.25 -4.81 9.77
N VAL A 190 -17.60 -3.64 9.71
CA VAL A 190 -16.76 -3.25 8.55
C VAL A 190 -15.65 -4.28 8.32
N PHE A 191 -14.90 -4.67 9.36
CA PHE A 191 -13.84 -5.66 9.24
C PHE A 191 -14.38 -7.03 8.82
N LEU A 192 -15.42 -7.54 9.50
CA LEU A 192 -15.98 -8.85 9.21
C LEU A 192 -16.62 -8.93 7.82
N THR A 193 -17.32 -7.88 7.38
CA THR A 193 -17.86 -7.81 6.02
C THR A 193 -16.74 -7.86 4.98
N GLY A 194 -15.69 -7.08 5.18
CA GLY A 194 -14.50 -7.10 4.31
C GLY A 194 -13.87 -8.49 4.26
N VAL A 195 -13.63 -9.10 5.42
CA VAL A 195 -12.91 -10.37 5.54
C VAL A 195 -13.79 -11.56 5.11
N LEU A 196 -15.00 -11.70 5.67
CA LEU A 196 -15.80 -12.92 5.45
C LEU A 196 -16.46 -12.94 4.07
N ILE A 197 -16.87 -11.79 3.54
CA ILE A 197 -17.55 -11.72 2.23
C ILE A 197 -16.52 -11.47 1.13
N PHE A 198 -15.93 -10.29 1.10
CA PHE A 198 -15.14 -9.86 -0.06
C PHE A 198 -13.81 -10.60 -0.20
N SER A 199 -13.12 -10.86 0.93
CA SER A 199 -11.88 -11.63 0.86
C SER A 199 -12.11 -13.09 0.51
N SER A 200 -13.22 -13.69 0.96
CA SER A 200 -13.58 -15.07 0.61
C SER A 200 -13.92 -15.20 -0.88
N ILE A 201 -14.69 -14.24 -1.44
CA ILE A 201 -14.98 -14.22 -2.89
C ILE A 201 -13.67 -14.10 -3.67
N SER A 202 -12.77 -13.17 -3.29
CA SER A 202 -11.45 -13.03 -3.94
C SER A 202 -10.67 -14.35 -3.88
N LEU A 203 -10.61 -15.01 -2.73
CA LEU A 203 -9.92 -16.29 -2.58
C LEU A 203 -10.55 -17.41 -3.45
N MET A 204 -11.88 -17.49 -3.49
CA MET A 204 -12.59 -18.43 -4.36
C MET A 204 -12.28 -18.20 -5.85
N ILE A 205 -12.16 -16.95 -6.28
CA ILE A 205 -11.76 -16.63 -7.65
C ILE A 205 -10.32 -17.07 -7.90
N MET A 206 -9.42 -16.79 -6.96
CA MET A 206 -8.01 -17.18 -7.05
C MET A 206 -7.84 -18.70 -7.21
N THR A 207 -8.64 -19.51 -6.52
CA THR A 207 -8.60 -21.00 -6.67
C THR A 207 -9.00 -21.48 -8.07
N ARG A 208 -9.73 -20.67 -8.82
CA ARG A 208 -10.18 -21.01 -10.19
C ARG A 208 -9.20 -20.55 -11.28
N MET A 209 -8.17 -19.77 -10.93
CA MET A 209 -7.15 -19.35 -11.90
C MET A 209 -6.36 -20.54 -12.44
N PRO A 210 -5.91 -20.50 -13.70
CA PRO A 210 -5.08 -21.55 -14.29
C PRO A 210 -3.76 -21.74 -13.53
N THR A 211 -3.30 -22.99 -13.49
CA THR A 211 -1.95 -23.34 -13.02
C THR A 211 -0.98 -23.32 -14.20
N PHE A 212 0.26 -22.93 -13.93
CA PHE A 212 1.35 -23.07 -14.88
C PHE A 212 2.60 -23.56 -14.13
N SER A 213 3.23 -24.62 -14.64
CA SER A 213 4.51 -25.10 -14.11
C SER A 213 5.64 -24.21 -14.64
N LEU A 214 6.30 -23.50 -13.76
CA LEU A 214 7.46 -22.66 -14.09
C LEU A 214 8.75 -23.39 -13.79
N SER A 215 9.60 -23.52 -14.80
CA SER A 215 11.04 -23.64 -14.59
C SER A 215 11.57 -22.22 -14.28
N ILE A 216 11.81 -21.92 -13.01
CA ILE A 216 12.48 -20.69 -12.61
C ILE A 216 13.96 -20.85 -12.97
N GLU A 217 14.33 -20.47 -14.19
CA GLU A 217 15.75 -20.31 -14.55
C GLU A 217 16.36 -19.21 -13.68
N ASP A 218 17.43 -19.56 -12.98
CA ASP A 218 18.26 -18.65 -12.18
C ASP A 218 19.05 -17.70 -13.12
N ARG A 219 18.37 -16.68 -13.68
CA ARG A 219 19.02 -15.62 -14.47
C ARG A 219 19.60 -14.52 -13.57
N THR A 220 20.32 -14.89 -12.53
CA THR A 220 21.07 -13.92 -11.73
C THR A 220 22.47 -13.74 -12.31
N LYS A 221 22.61 -12.99 -13.41
CA LYS A 221 23.92 -12.43 -13.76
C LYS A 221 24.25 -11.34 -12.74
N GLY A 222 25.21 -11.64 -11.85
CA GLY A 222 25.67 -10.73 -10.80
C GLY A 222 26.50 -9.58 -11.38
N GLY A 223 25.87 -8.43 -11.62
CA GLY A 223 26.56 -7.17 -11.88
C GLY A 223 26.79 -6.36 -10.60
N LYS A 224 27.81 -5.49 -10.54
CA LYS A 224 27.99 -4.52 -9.46
C LYS A 224 26.89 -3.45 -9.52
N ILE A 225 26.29 -3.12 -8.36
CA ILE A 225 25.32 -2.03 -8.25
C ILE A 225 26.04 -0.71 -8.49
N ARG A 226 25.54 0.11 -9.41
CA ARG A 226 26.10 1.42 -9.77
C ARG A 226 25.99 2.41 -8.61
N THR A 227 26.90 3.38 -8.55
CA THR A 227 26.93 4.44 -7.53
C THR A 227 25.66 5.30 -7.60
N GLU A 228 25.16 5.58 -8.80
CA GLU A 228 23.91 6.32 -9.05
C GLU A 228 22.69 5.64 -8.42
N PHE A 229 22.67 4.30 -8.45
CA PHE A 229 21.61 3.54 -7.79
C PHE A 229 21.71 3.61 -6.27
N LYS A 230 22.92 3.66 -5.69
CA LYS A 230 23.10 3.82 -4.24
C LYS A 230 22.64 5.18 -3.77
N SER A 231 22.92 6.24 -4.53
CA SER A 231 22.43 7.60 -4.26
C SER A 231 20.88 7.64 -4.27
N PHE A 232 20.26 7.00 -5.26
CA PHE A 232 18.81 6.88 -5.30
C PHE A 232 18.24 6.10 -4.11
N ILE A 233 18.90 5.04 -3.65
CA ILE A 233 18.49 4.30 -2.44
C ILE A 233 18.58 5.19 -1.20
N PHE A 234 19.59 6.03 -1.06
CA PHE A 234 19.65 6.98 0.05
C PHE A 234 18.45 7.96 0.04
N PHE A 235 18.14 8.53 -1.13
CA PHE A 235 16.93 9.34 -1.30
C PHE A 235 15.66 8.57 -0.89
N ILE A 236 15.51 7.32 -1.33
CA ILE A 236 14.37 6.45 -0.99
C ILE A 236 14.25 6.24 0.51
N ILE A 237 15.38 5.98 1.21
CA ILE A 237 15.37 5.79 2.66
C ILE A 237 14.87 7.05 3.37
N VAL A 238 15.47 8.22 3.09
CA VAL A 238 15.08 9.48 3.76
C VAL A 238 13.62 9.84 3.46
N PHE A 239 13.21 9.71 2.20
CA PHE A 239 11.84 9.97 1.77
C PHE A 239 10.82 9.06 2.46
N TYR A 240 11.05 7.73 2.45
CA TYR A 240 10.08 6.79 3.02
C TYR A 240 10.04 6.81 4.55
N VAL A 241 11.15 7.11 5.23
CA VAL A 241 11.13 7.36 6.68
C VAL A 241 10.23 8.55 6.97
N GLY A 242 10.42 9.69 6.30
CA GLY A 242 9.61 10.89 6.51
C GLY A 242 8.14 10.67 6.13
N SER A 243 7.86 10.19 4.94
CA SER A 243 6.48 10.06 4.42
C SER A 243 5.65 9.03 5.16
N SER A 244 6.26 7.93 5.64
CA SER A 244 5.54 6.87 6.37
C SER A 244 5.16 7.27 7.80
N MET A 245 5.77 8.32 8.36
CA MET A 245 5.37 8.89 9.67
C MET A 245 3.97 9.51 9.59
N VAL A 246 3.62 10.13 8.46
CA VAL A 246 2.41 10.97 8.35
C VAL A 246 1.14 10.13 8.47
N MET A 247 1.00 9.07 7.67
CA MET A 247 -0.30 8.40 7.49
C MET A 247 -0.92 7.86 8.78
N PRO A 248 -0.21 7.09 9.64
CA PRO A 248 -0.79 6.60 10.89
C PRO A 248 -1.17 7.71 11.87
N TYR A 249 -0.35 8.76 11.93
CA TYR A 249 -0.59 9.87 12.84
C TYR A 249 -1.62 10.88 12.29
N PHE A 250 -1.76 11.00 10.98
CA PHE A 250 -2.88 11.74 10.38
C PHE A 250 -4.21 11.05 10.67
N GLN A 251 -4.25 9.71 10.67
CA GLN A 251 -5.42 8.94 11.10
C GLN A 251 -5.72 9.17 12.58
N LEU A 252 -4.69 9.13 13.45
CA LEU A 252 -4.83 9.44 14.87
C LEU A 252 -5.34 10.88 15.07
N TYR A 253 -4.79 11.86 14.34
CA TYR A 253 -5.19 13.26 14.39
C TYR A 253 -6.68 13.46 14.03
N MET A 254 -7.16 12.73 13.05
CA MET A 254 -8.55 12.81 12.62
C MET A 254 -9.53 12.26 13.65
N ILE A 255 -9.23 11.09 14.25
CA ILE A 255 -10.27 10.32 14.96
C ILE A 255 -10.17 10.43 16.50
N SER A 256 -8.99 10.75 17.05
CA SER A 256 -8.81 10.82 18.50
C SER A 256 -9.57 12.00 19.10
N SER A 257 -10.21 11.76 20.27
CA SER A 257 -10.91 12.79 21.04
C SER A 257 -9.99 13.93 21.53
N ASN A 258 -8.68 13.70 21.57
CA ASN A 258 -7.70 14.72 21.94
C ASN A 258 -7.41 15.72 20.81
N PHE A 259 -7.89 15.45 19.59
CA PHE A 259 -7.60 16.24 18.38
C PHE A 259 -8.90 16.62 17.65
N LEU A 260 -9.05 16.28 16.37
CA LEU A 260 -10.21 16.68 15.57
C LEU A 260 -11.51 15.93 15.92
N ASN A 261 -11.41 14.76 16.53
CA ASN A 261 -12.53 13.93 16.98
C ASN A 261 -13.64 13.73 15.91
N LEU A 262 -13.20 13.38 14.70
CA LEU A 262 -14.14 13.17 13.59
C LEU A 262 -14.96 11.90 13.80
N SER A 263 -16.22 11.94 13.37
CA SER A 263 -17.02 10.73 13.29
C SER A 263 -16.45 9.75 12.27
N ALA A 264 -16.71 8.45 12.45
CA ALA A 264 -16.24 7.41 11.53
C ALA A 264 -16.71 7.63 10.08
N SER A 265 -17.92 8.19 9.91
CA SER A 265 -18.44 8.53 8.58
C SER A 265 -17.63 9.64 7.91
N VAL A 266 -17.30 10.72 8.62
CA VAL A 266 -16.47 11.81 8.09
C VAL A 266 -15.05 11.32 7.80
N TYR A 267 -14.46 10.53 8.70
CA TYR A 267 -13.18 9.88 8.50
C TYR A 267 -13.18 9.03 7.21
N THR A 268 -14.19 8.19 7.01
CA THR A 268 -14.33 7.36 5.82
C THR A 268 -14.50 8.20 4.55
N PHE A 269 -15.26 9.29 4.62
CA PHE A 269 -15.42 10.24 3.51
C PHE A 269 -14.08 10.86 3.07
N ILE A 270 -13.18 11.17 4.03
CA ILE A 270 -11.83 11.66 3.71
C ILE A 270 -11.04 10.64 2.88
N PHE A 271 -11.13 9.34 3.21
CA PHE A 271 -10.49 8.30 2.40
C PHE A 271 -11.09 8.15 1.00
N ILE A 272 -12.38 8.42 0.85
CA ILE A 272 -13.01 8.53 -0.48
C ILE A 272 -12.39 9.70 -1.26
N LEU A 273 -12.22 10.87 -0.65
CA LEU A 273 -11.59 12.03 -1.30
C LEU A 273 -10.14 11.72 -1.72
N VAL A 274 -9.34 11.14 -0.84
CA VAL A 274 -7.96 10.68 -1.15
C VAL A 274 -7.97 9.73 -2.35
N SER A 275 -8.88 8.76 -2.37
CA SER A 275 -8.94 7.75 -3.44
C SER A 275 -9.41 8.34 -4.77
N VAL A 276 -10.42 9.21 -4.76
CA VAL A 276 -10.92 9.90 -5.97
C VAL A 276 -9.82 10.79 -6.55
N SER A 277 -9.15 11.59 -5.72
CA SER A 277 -8.06 12.45 -6.18
C SER A 277 -6.88 11.65 -6.73
N ALA A 278 -6.56 10.49 -6.14
CA ALA A 278 -5.54 9.58 -6.64
C ALA A 278 -5.91 8.97 -8.01
N ILE A 279 -7.17 8.60 -8.22
CA ILE A 279 -7.64 8.05 -9.50
C ILE A 279 -7.55 9.11 -10.60
N ILE A 280 -8.08 10.31 -10.33
CA ILE A 280 -8.09 11.42 -11.29
C ILE A 280 -6.67 11.82 -11.65
N SER A 281 -5.82 12.07 -10.65
CA SER A 281 -4.45 12.56 -10.87
C SER A 281 -3.55 11.53 -11.56
N GLN A 282 -3.79 10.23 -11.37
CA GLN A 282 -2.99 9.18 -12.04
C GLN A 282 -3.08 9.25 -13.57
N LEU A 283 -4.24 9.65 -14.11
CA LEU A 283 -4.43 9.81 -15.56
C LEU A 283 -3.57 10.96 -16.14
N TYR A 284 -3.34 12.00 -15.32
CA TYR A 284 -2.53 13.15 -15.72
C TYR A 284 -1.04 12.91 -15.49
N TRP A 285 -0.64 12.26 -14.39
CA TRP A 285 0.77 12.03 -14.06
C TRP A 285 1.49 11.18 -15.09
N GLY A 286 0.84 10.16 -15.68
CA GLY A 286 1.42 9.37 -16.77
C GLY A 286 1.78 10.25 -17.97
N LYS A 287 0.79 11.01 -18.48
CA LYS A 287 1.00 11.93 -19.62
C LYS A 287 2.02 13.03 -19.32
N PHE A 288 2.02 13.54 -18.09
CA PHE A 288 2.96 14.58 -17.66
C PHE A 288 4.39 14.03 -17.61
N ALA A 289 4.60 12.84 -17.07
CA ALA A 289 5.89 12.18 -17.02
C ALA A 289 6.45 11.87 -18.43
N ASP A 290 5.57 11.44 -19.36
CA ASP A 290 5.97 11.18 -20.76
C ASP A 290 6.40 12.48 -21.46
N LYS A 291 5.71 13.60 -21.18
CA LYS A 291 5.99 14.89 -21.83
C LYS A 291 7.16 15.64 -21.23
N TYR A 292 7.29 15.69 -19.91
CA TYR A 292 8.23 16.54 -19.18
C TYR A 292 9.33 15.75 -18.45
N GLY A 293 9.25 14.42 -18.46
CA GLY A 293 10.21 13.52 -17.85
C GLY A 293 9.93 13.21 -16.38
N LEU A 294 10.51 12.09 -15.92
CA LEU A 294 10.30 11.56 -14.56
C LEU A 294 10.82 12.51 -13.47
N ARG A 295 11.98 13.15 -13.72
CA ARG A 295 12.62 14.05 -12.73
C ARG A 295 11.71 15.18 -12.31
N LEU A 296 11.16 15.93 -13.28
CA LEU A 296 10.27 17.05 -12.98
C LEU A 296 8.99 16.57 -12.30
N THR A 297 8.48 15.43 -12.74
CA THR A 297 7.28 14.82 -12.14
C THR A 297 7.50 14.45 -10.67
N ILE A 298 8.65 13.87 -10.33
CA ILE A 298 9.02 13.53 -8.94
C ILE A 298 9.14 14.82 -8.11
N LEU A 299 9.84 15.84 -8.59
CA LEU A 299 10.01 17.12 -7.89
C LEU A 299 8.68 17.80 -7.59
N LEU A 300 7.78 17.87 -8.58
CA LEU A 300 6.44 18.44 -8.37
C LEU A 300 5.66 17.66 -7.32
N ASN A 301 5.69 16.33 -7.38
CA ASN A 301 4.99 15.50 -6.39
C ASN A 301 5.59 15.65 -4.98
N LEU A 302 6.91 15.76 -4.84
CA LEU A 302 7.55 16.05 -3.56
C LEU A 302 7.15 17.43 -3.03
N GLY A 303 7.07 18.45 -3.89
CA GLY A 303 6.57 19.78 -3.54
C GLY A 303 5.11 19.75 -3.07
N ILE A 304 4.24 19.00 -3.75
CA ILE A 304 2.85 18.81 -3.33
C ILE A 304 2.77 18.03 -1.99
N ALA A 305 3.63 17.05 -1.77
CA ALA A 305 3.70 16.32 -0.50
C ALA A 305 4.11 17.26 0.66
N LEU A 306 5.09 18.12 0.45
CA LEU A 306 5.50 19.15 1.42
C LEU A 306 4.35 20.12 1.71
N LEU A 307 3.66 20.62 0.69
CA LEU A 307 2.50 21.48 0.85
C LEU A 307 1.38 20.79 1.63
N SER A 308 1.08 19.52 1.31
CA SER A 308 0.09 18.73 2.04
C SER A 308 0.44 18.61 3.52
N THR A 309 1.70 18.26 3.84
CA THR A 309 2.16 18.13 5.22
C THR A 309 2.13 19.46 5.97
N LEU A 310 2.51 20.56 5.31
CA LEU A 310 2.43 21.90 5.87
C LEU A 310 0.98 22.29 6.22
N LEU A 311 0.04 22.02 5.33
CA LEU A 311 -1.38 22.27 5.57
C LEU A 311 -1.94 21.41 6.73
N ILE A 312 -1.45 20.18 6.90
CA ILE A 312 -1.80 19.34 8.07
C ILE A 312 -1.28 19.99 9.36
N ILE A 313 -0.05 20.50 9.37
CA ILE A 313 0.54 21.18 10.54
C ILE A 313 -0.30 22.41 10.94
N MET A 314 -0.82 23.14 9.95
CA MET A 314 -1.61 24.34 10.16
C MET A 314 -3.09 24.07 10.46
N SER A 315 -3.57 22.84 10.22
CA SER A 315 -4.98 22.50 10.39
C SER A 315 -5.38 22.53 11.88
N THR A 316 -6.53 23.10 12.16
CA THR A 316 -7.11 23.18 13.51
C THR A 316 -8.56 22.73 13.52
N ASN A 317 -9.22 22.75 12.37
CA ASN A 317 -10.64 22.43 12.20
C ASN A 317 -10.83 21.25 11.24
N PRO A 318 -11.95 20.54 11.32
CA PRO A 318 -12.28 19.45 10.41
C PRO A 318 -12.24 19.80 8.92
N LEU A 319 -12.56 21.05 8.55
CA LEU A 319 -12.56 21.49 7.16
C LEU A 319 -11.15 21.71 6.62
N ASP A 320 -10.20 22.06 7.49
CA ASP A 320 -8.80 22.35 7.09
C ASP A 320 -8.10 21.12 6.52
N ILE A 321 -8.55 19.89 6.85
CA ILE A 321 -7.94 18.64 6.39
C ILE A 321 -8.43 18.19 5.01
N LEU A 322 -9.45 18.82 4.42
CA LEU A 322 -9.97 18.41 3.11
C LEU A 322 -8.94 18.64 2.00
N VAL A 323 -8.32 19.80 1.96
CA VAL A 323 -7.30 20.15 0.93
C VAL A 323 -6.08 19.24 1.06
N PRO A 324 -5.42 19.11 2.22
CA PRO A 324 -4.28 18.20 2.36
C PRO A 324 -4.64 16.75 2.02
N SER A 325 -5.83 16.27 2.31
CA SER A 325 -6.28 14.92 1.93
C SER A 325 -6.34 14.72 0.41
N ILE A 326 -6.84 15.70 -0.33
CA ILE A 326 -6.83 15.69 -1.80
C ILE A 326 -5.38 15.67 -2.31
N LEU A 327 -4.50 16.53 -1.76
CA LEU A 327 -3.09 16.58 -2.14
C LEU A 327 -2.36 15.26 -1.82
N MET A 328 -2.69 14.60 -0.71
CA MET A 328 -2.16 13.25 -0.38
C MET A 328 -2.52 12.22 -1.46
N GLY A 329 -3.76 12.23 -1.95
CA GLY A 329 -4.16 11.34 -3.05
C GLY A 329 -3.40 11.63 -4.35
N VAL A 330 -3.23 12.91 -4.68
CA VAL A 330 -2.45 13.36 -5.85
C VAL A 330 -1.01 12.87 -5.78
N THR A 331 -0.33 13.04 -4.63
CA THR A 331 1.06 12.65 -4.46
C THR A 331 1.23 11.13 -4.40
N GLN A 332 0.33 10.42 -3.75
CA GLN A 332 0.37 8.94 -3.67
C GLN A 332 0.36 8.31 -5.06
N SER A 333 -0.47 8.82 -5.96
CA SER A 333 -0.53 8.30 -7.34
C SER A 333 0.69 8.69 -8.17
N GLY A 334 1.17 9.92 -8.02
CA GLY A 334 2.31 10.43 -8.78
C GLY A 334 3.63 9.80 -8.38
N LEU A 335 3.95 9.76 -7.08
CA LEU A 335 5.19 9.16 -6.57
C LEU A 335 5.19 7.64 -6.77
N GLY A 336 4.05 6.97 -6.55
CA GLY A 336 3.95 5.53 -6.79
C GLY A 336 4.29 5.13 -8.23
N LEU A 337 3.86 5.93 -9.21
CA LEU A 337 4.17 5.72 -10.62
C LEU A 337 5.65 6.04 -10.94
N THR A 338 6.12 7.20 -10.51
CA THR A 338 7.39 7.78 -10.99
C THR A 338 8.60 7.19 -10.29
N LEU A 339 8.55 6.92 -8.97
CA LEU A 339 9.66 6.31 -8.25
C LEU A 339 9.95 4.88 -8.72
N PHE A 340 8.90 4.11 -9.06
CA PHE A 340 9.07 2.78 -9.61
C PHE A 340 9.71 2.83 -11.01
N ASN A 341 9.26 3.73 -11.88
CA ASN A 341 9.84 3.90 -13.21
C ASN A 341 11.29 4.40 -13.15
N GLU A 342 11.60 5.32 -12.24
CA GLU A 342 12.98 5.81 -12.02
C GLU A 342 13.90 4.68 -11.53
N MET A 343 13.43 3.84 -10.62
CA MET A 343 14.15 2.65 -10.16
C MET A 343 14.47 1.70 -11.33
N ILE A 344 13.51 1.46 -12.22
CA ILE A 344 13.70 0.60 -13.40
C ILE A 344 14.74 1.21 -14.35
N GLY A 345 14.65 2.52 -14.64
CA GLY A 345 15.57 3.22 -15.52
C GLY A 345 17.02 3.15 -15.06
N ARG A 346 17.27 3.21 -13.75
CA ARG A 346 18.63 3.11 -13.17
C ARG A 346 19.19 1.69 -13.05
N SER A 347 18.40 0.66 -13.32
CA SER A 347 18.73 -0.74 -13.04
C SER A 347 19.14 -1.58 -14.25
N ALA A 348 19.42 -0.98 -15.41
CA ALA A 348 19.53 -1.62 -16.75
C ALA A 348 20.18 -3.02 -16.79
N ASN A 349 21.37 -3.23 -16.19
CA ASN A 349 22.10 -4.50 -16.25
C ASN A 349 21.98 -5.36 -14.97
N THR A 350 21.32 -4.85 -13.92
CA THR A 350 21.22 -5.50 -12.60
C THR A 350 19.77 -5.49 -12.07
N ARG A 351 18.80 -5.54 -12.98
CA ARG A 351 17.38 -5.24 -12.71
C ARG A 351 16.81 -5.99 -11.52
N ILE A 352 16.98 -7.31 -11.46
CA ILE A 352 16.43 -8.15 -10.38
C ILE A 352 17.04 -7.76 -9.03
N ARG A 353 18.36 -7.61 -8.98
CA ARG A 353 19.08 -7.24 -7.76
C ARG A 353 18.70 -5.82 -7.31
N SER A 354 18.59 -4.88 -8.23
CA SER A 354 18.20 -3.50 -7.95
C SER A 354 16.77 -3.41 -7.40
N ILE A 355 15.81 -4.14 -7.98
CA ILE A 355 14.45 -4.24 -7.49
C ILE A 355 14.43 -4.81 -6.06
N SER A 356 15.19 -5.87 -5.80
CA SER A 356 15.26 -6.49 -4.47
C SER A 356 15.83 -5.52 -3.43
N PHE A 357 16.91 -4.79 -3.76
CA PHE A 357 17.48 -3.78 -2.88
C PHE A 357 16.53 -2.61 -2.65
N TYR A 358 15.87 -2.10 -3.69
CA TYR A 358 14.86 -1.07 -3.56
C TYR A 358 13.74 -1.49 -2.60
N ASN A 359 13.15 -2.66 -2.80
CA ASN A 359 12.07 -3.17 -1.96
C ASN A 359 12.51 -3.37 -0.50
N LEU A 360 13.74 -3.88 -0.29
CA LEU A 360 14.31 -4.06 1.04
C LEU A 360 14.42 -2.72 1.79
N PHE A 361 15.11 -1.74 1.20
CA PHE A 361 15.33 -0.44 1.83
C PHE A 361 14.05 0.38 1.97
N GLN A 362 13.16 0.33 0.98
CA GLN A 362 11.84 0.94 1.05
C GLN A 362 11.03 0.36 2.23
N SER A 363 10.99 -0.96 2.38
CA SER A 363 10.24 -1.61 3.47
C SER A 363 10.83 -1.27 4.84
N LEU A 364 12.15 -1.31 4.99
CA LEU A 364 12.83 -0.95 6.24
C LEU A 364 12.60 0.53 6.59
N ALA A 365 12.69 1.43 5.63
CA ALA A 365 12.43 2.84 5.82
C ALA A 365 10.97 3.09 6.20
N SER A 366 10.02 2.45 5.49
CA SER A 366 8.59 2.55 5.80
C SER A 366 8.20 1.97 7.16
N ALA A 367 8.94 0.98 7.65
CA ALA A 367 8.77 0.42 9.00
C ALA A 367 9.31 1.37 10.07
N SER A 368 10.45 2.00 9.81
CA SER A 368 11.14 2.86 10.77
C SER A 368 10.39 4.17 11.01
N GLY A 369 9.75 4.75 9.98
CA GLY A 369 9.05 6.02 10.11
C GLY A 369 8.00 6.06 11.21
N PRO A 370 6.98 5.17 11.23
CA PRO A 370 5.98 5.15 12.28
C PRO A 370 6.56 4.92 13.68
N ILE A 371 7.63 4.12 13.80
CA ILE A 371 8.31 3.88 15.08
C ILE A 371 8.99 5.15 15.58
N LEU A 372 9.73 5.86 14.73
CA LEU A 372 10.32 7.14 15.05
C LEU A 372 9.26 8.18 15.39
N ALA A 373 8.14 8.17 14.69
CA ALA A 373 6.98 9.00 15.00
C ALA A 373 6.42 8.71 16.40
N ASN A 374 6.34 7.42 16.79
CA ASN A 374 5.91 7.05 18.15
C ASN A 374 6.85 7.55 19.21
N LEU A 375 8.15 7.45 19.01
CA LEU A 375 9.15 8.00 19.92
C LEU A 375 9.02 9.54 20.02
N ALA A 376 8.93 10.23 18.87
CA ALA A 376 8.74 11.68 18.84
C ALA A 376 7.44 12.09 19.56
N PHE A 377 6.35 11.35 19.38
CA PHE A 377 5.07 11.60 20.06
C PHE A 377 5.18 11.51 21.58
N VAL A 378 5.86 10.48 22.08
CA VAL A 378 6.09 10.31 23.53
C VAL A 378 6.99 11.41 24.08
N TYR A 379 8.11 11.72 23.40
CA TYR A 379 9.04 12.76 23.84
C TYR A 379 8.49 14.18 23.80
N SER A 380 7.56 14.47 22.88
CA SER A 380 6.91 15.77 22.75
C SER A 380 5.70 15.96 23.66
N SER A 381 5.56 15.15 24.71
CA SER A 381 4.38 15.20 25.59
C SER A 381 3.05 15.04 24.84
N SER A 382 3.06 14.19 23.81
CA SER A 382 1.91 13.88 22.94
C SER A 382 1.49 15.00 22.00
N ASP A 383 2.40 15.92 21.66
CA ASP A 383 2.14 16.89 20.57
C ASP A 383 2.32 16.23 19.20
N ILE A 384 1.20 15.97 18.56
CA ILE A 384 1.15 15.31 17.23
C ILE A 384 1.78 16.17 16.13
N ARG A 385 1.79 17.51 16.26
CA ARG A 385 2.36 18.43 15.26
C ARG A 385 3.86 18.22 15.09
N MET A 386 4.57 17.86 16.16
CA MET A 386 6.00 17.54 16.10
C MET A 386 6.31 16.42 15.10
N ILE A 387 5.42 15.43 14.99
CA ILE A 387 5.59 14.33 14.03
C ILE A 387 5.49 14.87 12.59
N PHE A 388 4.52 15.70 12.31
CA PHE A 388 4.35 16.30 10.99
C PHE A 388 5.49 17.26 10.64
N ILE A 389 6.04 18.01 11.63
CA ILE A 389 7.22 18.86 11.44
C ILE A 389 8.46 18.01 11.12
N ILE A 390 8.70 16.93 11.86
CA ILE A 390 9.85 16.03 11.60
C ILE A 390 9.70 15.40 10.21
N SER A 391 8.49 14.92 9.86
CA SER A 391 8.19 14.39 8.53
C SER A 391 8.44 15.43 7.44
N PHE A 392 7.95 16.66 7.62
CA PHE A 392 8.18 17.77 6.69
C PHE A 392 9.66 18.01 6.45
N ILE A 393 10.48 18.06 7.53
CA ILE A 393 11.93 18.24 7.43
C ILE A 393 12.58 17.10 6.65
N LEU A 394 12.23 15.84 6.94
CA LEU A 394 12.80 14.69 6.23
C LEU A 394 12.43 14.68 4.75
N VAL A 395 11.18 14.98 4.41
CA VAL A 395 10.74 15.09 3.00
C VAL A 395 11.41 16.29 2.33
N LEU A 396 11.62 17.41 3.03
CA LEU A 396 12.33 18.59 2.53
C LEU A 396 13.81 18.25 2.25
N VAL A 397 14.47 17.54 3.15
CA VAL A 397 15.85 17.05 2.95
C VAL A 397 15.91 16.15 1.72
N SER A 398 14.95 15.21 1.58
CA SER A 398 14.89 14.34 0.40
C SER A 398 14.62 15.12 -0.89
N PHE A 399 13.81 16.18 -0.84
CA PHE A 399 13.57 17.09 -1.98
C PHE A 399 14.86 17.79 -2.43
N PHE A 400 15.57 18.46 -1.52
CA PHE A 400 16.82 19.13 -1.86
C PHE A 400 17.92 18.16 -2.29
N TYR A 401 18.01 16.99 -1.66
CA TYR A 401 18.92 15.94 -2.09
C TYR A 401 18.64 15.53 -3.55
N PHE A 402 17.37 15.32 -3.91
CA PHE A 402 16.96 14.97 -5.25
C PHE A 402 17.21 16.10 -6.27
N VAL A 403 17.08 17.36 -5.86
CA VAL A 403 17.44 18.54 -6.69
C VAL A 403 18.95 18.60 -6.94
N ALA A 404 19.77 18.38 -5.90
CA ALA A 404 21.23 18.50 -5.97
C ALA A 404 21.90 17.37 -6.75
N GLU A 405 21.29 16.21 -6.88
CA GLU A 405 21.85 15.05 -7.53
C GLU A 405 21.91 15.25 -9.06
N LYS A 406 23.12 15.50 -9.60
CA LYS A 406 23.38 15.77 -11.02
C LYS A 406 23.20 14.54 -11.93
N THR A 407 23.29 13.33 -11.38
CA THR A 407 23.21 12.06 -12.11
C THR A 407 21.85 11.79 -12.77
N PHE A 408 20.80 12.53 -12.37
CA PHE A 408 19.48 12.48 -13.00
C PHE A 408 19.43 13.09 -14.41
N THR A 409 20.46 13.81 -14.84
CA THR A 409 20.47 14.51 -16.14
C THR A 409 21.20 13.76 -17.24
N ALA A 410 22.06 12.79 -16.91
CA ALA A 410 23.02 12.18 -17.88
C ALA A 410 22.39 11.14 -18.85
N HIS A 411 21.15 10.73 -18.67
CA HIS A 411 20.55 9.68 -19.53
C HIS A 411 19.89 10.17 -20.82
N ARG A 412 19.73 11.47 -21.02
CA ARG A 412 19.14 12.00 -22.28
C ARG A 412 20.18 12.23 -23.40
N ASP A 413 21.44 12.38 -23.06
CA ASP A 413 22.48 12.74 -24.05
C ASP A 413 23.14 11.53 -24.75
N THR A 414 22.83 10.29 -24.30
CA THR A 414 23.39 9.08 -24.89
C THR A 414 22.47 8.30 -25.83
N GLU A 415 21.19 8.71 -25.95
CA GLU A 415 20.26 8.11 -26.93
C GLU A 415 20.03 8.97 -28.18
N SER A 416 20.75 10.10 -28.31
CA SER A 416 20.68 10.99 -29.47
C SER A 416 21.96 10.99 -30.33
N VAL A 417 22.76 9.90 -30.28
CA VAL A 417 23.87 9.70 -31.25
C VAL A 417 23.69 8.37 -31.97
#